data_d6ca7fd5688e15541cbb0882b99fb537
#
_entry.id   d6ca7fd5688e15541cbb0882b99fb537
#
_cell.length_a   1.000
_cell.length_b   1.000
_cell.length_c   1.000
_cell.angle_alpha   90.00
_cell.angle_beta   90.00
_cell.angle_gamma   90.00
#
_symmetry.space_group_name_H-M   'P 1'
#
loop_
_entity.id
_entity.type
_entity.pdbx_description
1 polymer ?
#
loop_
_entity_poly.entity_id
_entity_poly.type
_entity_poly.pdbx_seq_one_letter_code
_entity_poly.pdbx_strand_id
1 'polypeptide(L)'
;MALFEEQPIQQPVPHMKEEKKLSQESPFFLDEKEVETQKRSFLRPLATLKEKRAKAQKEKPPRIKKLITEIIPIADYTESGLFQLKGGGYFDIWQFQSKDIYAMNGEETSFHIYSHASSFQSYPEAFKIVSLNLPVSTEQQQRYLEKKLARSQNPLFERFLQQKLKELQFLEWGRTNREYFVFIYGNTELMVKERRENLIRSFQRTTPLFEVSDKKKIELIYKFYNQNAKLGNKQ
;
A
#
# COMPACT_ATOMS: atom_id res chain seq x y z
N MET A 1 -4.26 -2.64 -60.52
CA MET A 1 -3.45 -1.46 -60.32
C MET A 1 -4.38 -0.30 -60.03
N ALA A 2 -4.57 0.06 -58.79
CA ALA A 2 -5.21 1.28 -58.34
C ALA A 2 -4.41 1.79 -57.15
N LEU A 3 -3.73 2.90 -57.36
CA LEU A 3 -2.90 3.62 -56.40
C LEU A 3 -3.83 4.29 -55.37
N PHE A 4 -3.66 3.98 -54.10
CA PHE A 4 -4.24 4.73 -53.01
C PHE A 4 -3.34 5.96 -52.74
N GLU A 5 -3.86 7.14 -53.04
CA GLU A 5 -3.30 8.42 -52.67
C GLU A 5 -3.56 8.63 -51.15
N GLU A 6 -2.50 8.73 -50.39
CA GLU A 6 -2.56 9.15 -49.00
C GLU A 6 -2.85 10.66 -48.92
N GLN A 7 -3.96 11.05 -48.35
CA GLN A 7 -4.23 12.44 -47.99
C GLN A 7 -3.58 12.79 -46.66
N PRO A 8 -2.87 13.92 -46.54
CA PRO A 8 -2.25 14.34 -45.28
C PRO A 8 -3.32 14.81 -44.30
N ILE A 9 -3.23 14.27 -43.08
CA ILE A 9 -4.08 14.65 -41.95
C ILE A 9 -3.72 16.07 -41.54
N GLN A 10 -4.60 17.02 -41.75
CA GLN A 10 -4.49 18.38 -41.24
C GLN A 10 -4.80 18.37 -39.74
N GLN A 11 -3.80 18.73 -38.91
CA GLN A 11 -4.00 18.99 -37.49
C GLN A 11 -4.75 20.33 -37.33
N PRO A 12 -5.74 20.41 -36.44
CA PRO A 12 -6.42 21.67 -36.14
C PRO A 12 -5.49 22.60 -35.35
N VAL A 13 -5.25 23.80 -35.90
CA VAL A 13 -4.53 24.89 -35.27
C VAL A 13 -5.36 25.43 -34.09
N PRO A 14 -4.84 25.60 -32.87
CA PRO A 14 -5.60 26.21 -31.80
C PRO A 14 -5.82 27.72 -32.10
N HIS A 15 -7.05 28.14 -32.13
CA HIS A 15 -7.46 29.54 -32.16
C HIS A 15 -6.89 30.29 -30.97
N MET A 16 -5.97 31.23 -31.21
CA MET A 16 -5.58 32.28 -30.27
C MET A 16 -6.80 33.15 -29.98
N LYS A 17 -7.26 33.13 -28.74
CA LYS A 17 -8.23 34.09 -28.23
C LYS A 17 -7.52 35.42 -28.00
N GLU A 18 -8.14 36.47 -28.52
CA GLU A 18 -7.75 37.88 -28.39
C GLU A 18 -7.45 38.26 -26.94
N GLU A 19 -6.27 38.83 -26.75
CA GLU A 19 -5.87 39.50 -25.50
C GLU A 19 -6.73 40.74 -25.30
N LYS A 20 -7.66 40.67 -24.35
CA LYS A 20 -8.24 41.86 -23.76
C LYS A 20 -7.16 42.60 -22.97
N LYS A 21 -6.78 43.76 -23.45
CA LYS A 21 -5.98 44.75 -22.69
C LYS A 21 -6.66 45.02 -21.35
N LEU A 22 -6.16 44.42 -20.28
CA LEU A 22 -6.46 44.85 -18.94
C LEU A 22 -5.62 46.11 -18.68
N SER A 23 -6.30 47.26 -18.50
CA SER A 23 -5.73 48.46 -18.01
C SER A 23 -5.06 48.17 -16.66
N GLN A 24 -3.76 48.43 -16.61
CA GLN A 24 -2.98 48.43 -15.36
C GLN A 24 -3.42 49.63 -14.52
N GLU A 25 -4.37 49.43 -13.60
CA GLU A 25 -4.46 50.21 -12.38
C GLU A 25 -3.79 49.39 -11.29
N SER A 26 -2.59 49.80 -10.92
CA SER A 26 -1.87 49.27 -9.78
C SER A 26 -2.51 49.78 -8.50
N PRO A 27 -3.02 48.90 -7.61
CA PRO A 27 -3.58 49.32 -6.33
C PRO A 27 -2.47 49.49 -5.28
N PHE A 28 -1.51 50.35 -5.52
CA PHE A 28 -0.42 50.54 -4.56
C PHE A 28 -0.05 52.01 -4.36
N PHE A 29 -1.04 52.88 -4.17
CA PHE A 29 -0.87 54.19 -3.54
C PHE A 29 -1.91 54.31 -2.43
N LEU A 30 -1.54 53.85 -1.23
CA LEU A 30 -2.27 54.17 -0.02
C LEU A 30 -1.99 55.64 0.32
N ASP A 31 -3.05 56.45 0.52
CA ASP A 31 -2.94 57.80 0.97
C ASP A 31 -2.10 57.90 2.25
N GLU A 32 -1.23 58.91 2.35
CA GLU A 32 -0.33 59.10 3.50
C GLU A 32 -1.06 59.13 4.85
N LYS A 33 -2.34 59.50 4.87
CA LYS A 33 -3.18 59.49 6.07
C LYS A 33 -3.58 58.08 6.51
N GLU A 34 -3.72 57.12 5.60
CA GLU A 34 -3.99 55.70 5.95
C GLU A 34 -2.73 55.01 6.46
N VAL A 35 -1.56 55.39 5.98
CA VAL A 35 -0.28 54.84 6.43
C VAL A 35 0.04 55.22 7.87
N GLU A 36 -0.35 56.47 8.31
CA GLU A 36 -0.16 56.85 9.72
C GLU A 36 -1.11 56.14 10.68
N THR A 37 -2.34 55.86 10.28
CA THR A 37 -3.29 55.11 11.09
C THR A 37 -2.90 53.63 11.19
N GLN A 38 -2.33 53.04 10.14
CA GLN A 38 -1.82 51.66 10.21
C GLN A 38 -0.54 51.55 11.06
N LYS A 39 0.35 52.54 11.05
CA LYS A 39 1.56 52.53 11.91
C LYS A 39 1.22 52.55 13.41
N ARG A 40 0.11 53.18 13.81
CA ARG A 40 -0.33 53.17 15.22
C ARG A 40 -0.95 51.86 15.68
N SER A 41 -1.47 51.02 14.78
CA SER A 41 -2.04 49.74 15.13
C SER A 41 -0.97 48.61 15.25
N PHE A 42 0.22 48.79 14.66
CA PHE A 42 1.31 47.81 14.71
C PHE A 42 2.15 47.84 15.99
N LEU A 43 2.00 48.85 16.81
CA LEU A 43 2.67 48.92 18.12
C LEU A 43 1.78 48.32 19.21
N ARG A 44 1.37 47.05 19.06
CA ARG A 44 0.94 46.26 20.23
C ARG A 44 2.16 46.08 21.12
N PRO A 45 2.08 46.42 22.42
CA PRO A 45 3.23 46.34 23.30
C PRO A 45 3.76 44.93 23.32
N LEU A 46 5.06 44.76 23.06
CA LEU A 46 5.78 43.48 23.03
C LEU A 46 5.59 42.66 24.31
N ALA A 47 5.14 43.28 25.40
CA ALA A 47 4.76 42.64 26.66
C ALA A 47 3.59 41.67 26.49
N THR A 48 2.53 42.03 25.73
CA THR A 48 1.35 41.17 25.55
C THR A 48 1.63 39.93 24.66
N LEU A 49 2.61 40.03 23.76
CA LEU A 49 3.08 38.90 22.96
C LEU A 49 3.95 37.94 23.75
N LYS A 50 4.77 38.48 24.68
CA LYS A 50 5.55 37.64 25.60
C LYS A 50 4.65 36.87 26.59
N GLU A 51 3.61 37.52 27.12
CA GLU A 51 2.65 36.84 28.01
C GLU A 51 1.82 35.78 27.30
N LYS A 52 1.38 36.04 26.05
CA LYS A 52 0.68 35.01 25.24
C LYS A 52 1.59 33.84 24.87
N ARG A 53 2.88 34.07 24.57
CA ARG A 53 3.87 33.00 24.35
C ARG A 53 4.19 32.27 25.63
N ALA A 54 4.28 32.91 26.77
CA ALA A 54 4.50 32.27 28.07
C ALA A 54 3.30 31.40 28.51
N LYS A 55 2.05 31.86 28.24
CA LYS A 55 0.85 31.07 28.49
C LYS A 55 0.74 29.87 27.52
N ALA A 56 1.07 30.07 26.23
CA ALA A 56 1.07 28.99 25.24
C ALA A 56 2.17 27.92 25.52
N GLN A 57 3.27 28.27 26.20
CA GLN A 57 4.29 27.30 26.62
C GLN A 57 3.89 26.52 27.87
N LYS A 58 2.98 27.05 28.71
CA LYS A 58 2.54 26.36 29.94
C LYS A 58 1.46 25.29 29.70
N GLU A 59 0.81 25.31 28.54
CA GLU A 59 -0.32 24.39 28.23
C GLU A 59 -0.01 23.32 27.18
N LYS A 60 1.26 23.00 26.94
CA LYS A 60 1.53 21.79 26.13
C LYS A 60 1.22 20.59 27.01
N PRO A 61 0.14 19.82 26.70
CA PRO A 61 -0.15 18.62 27.46
C PRO A 61 1.10 17.72 27.44
N PRO A 62 1.42 17.02 28.54
CA PRO A 62 2.56 16.13 28.56
C PRO A 62 2.44 15.17 27.39
N ARG A 63 3.50 15.02 26.57
CA ARG A 63 3.53 14.03 25.48
C ARG A 63 3.46 12.66 26.14
N ILE A 64 2.25 12.14 26.25
CA ILE A 64 2.01 10.77 26.69
C ILE A 64 2.64 9.87 25.63
N LYS A 65 3.73 9.21 25.98
CA LYS A 65 4.33 8.17 25.17
C LYS A 65 3.35 7.00 25.17
N LYS A 66 2.52 6.90 24.10
CA LYS A 66 1.65 5.74 23.94
C LYS A 66 2.50 4.52 23.64
N LEU A 67 2.24 3.43 24.34
CA LEU A 67 2.85 2.14 24.02
C LEU A 67 2.34 1.69 22.64
N ILE A 68 3.17 0.95 21.90
CA ILE A 68 2.79 0.41 20.56
C ILE A 68 1.52 -0.43 20.70
N THR A 69 1.36 -1.17 21.78
CA THR A 69 0.17 -1.97 22.08
C THR A 69 -1.12 -1.15 22.20
N GLU A 70 -1.04 0.13 22.58
CA GLU A 70 -2.20 1.02 22.64
C GLU A 70 -2.57 1.56 21.25
N ILE A 71 -1.58 1.71 20.38
CA ILE A 71 -1.77 2.21 19.01
C ILE A 71 -2.34 1.15 18.08
N ILE A 72 -1.96 -0.13 18.30
CA ILE A 72 -2.45 -1.24 17.48
C ILE A 72 -3.94 -1.46 17.76
N PRO A 73 -4.82 -1.37 16.76
CA PRO A 73 -6.27 -1.48 16.94
C PRO A 73 -6.74 -2.92 17.12
N ILE A 74 -5.85 -3.92 17.16
CA ILE A 74 -6.17 -5.34 17.31
C ILE A 74 -6.27 -5.68 18.77
N ALA A 75 -7.38 -6.33 19.16
CA ALA A 75 -7.63 -6.82 20.50
C ALA A 75 -7.19 -8.27 20.66
N ASP A 76 -7.61 -9.15 19.73
CA ASP A 76 -7.39 -10.58 19.83
C ASP A 76 -7.38 -11.24 18.44
N TYR A 77 -7.01 -12.53 18.42
CA TYR A 77 -7.08 -13.42 17.27
C TYR A 77 -8.00 -14.60 17.61
N THR A 78 -9.11 -14.74 16.89
CA THR A 78 -10.15 -15.71 17.20
C THR A 78 -9.77 -17.13 16.73
N GLU A 79 -10.38 -18.15 17.31
CA GLU A 79 -10.24 -19.54 16.86
C GLU A 79 -10.71 -19.73 15.39
N SER A 80 -11.60 -18.85 14.92
CA SER A 80 -12.06 -18.82 13.53
C SER A 80 -11.00 -18.26 12.55
N GLY A 81 -9.81 -17.88 12.99
CA GLY A 81 -8.75 -17.30 12.15
C GLY A 81 -8.99 -15.82 11.77
N LEU A 82 -9.81 -15.09 12.54
CA LEU A 82 -10.13 -13.69 12.32
C LEU A 82 -9.49 -12.81 13.40
N PHE A 83 -9.14 -11.58 13.03
CA PHE A 83 -8.67 -10.58 13.98
C PHE A 83 -9.85 -9.78 14.53
N GLN A 84 -9.91 -9.64 15.85
CA GLN A 84 -10.87 -8.78 16.54
C GLN A 84 -10.27 -7.39 16.73
N LEU A 85 -11.08 -6.35 16.49
CA LEU A 85 -10.69 -4.95 16.67
C LEU A 85 -11.09 -4.44 18.05
N LYS A 86 -10.27 -3.58 18.68
CA LYS A 86 -10.55 -2.92 19.96
C LYS A 86 -11.81 -2.04 19.94
N GLY A 87 -12.10 -1.44 18.78
CA GLY A 87 -13.27 -0.62 18.56
C GLY A 87 -14.55 -1.39 18.25
N GLY A 88 -14.50 -2.72 18.29
CA GLY A 88 -15.55 -3.61 17.80
C GLY A 88 -15.36 -3.99 16.32
N GLY A 89 -15.91 -5.14 15.95
CA GLY A 89 -15.78 -5.71 14.60
C GLY A 89 -14.57 -6.64 14.45
N TYR A 90 -14.53 -7.25 13.28
CA TYR A 90 -13.56 -8.28 12.92
C TYR A 90 -13.00 -8.01 11.54
N PHE A 91 -11.81 -8.56 11.22
CA PHE A 91 -11.29 -8.57 9.87
C PHE A 91 -10.52 -9.85 9.57
N ASP A 92 -10.44 -10.17 8.29
CA ASP A 92 -9.66 -11.28 7.74
C ASP A 92 -8.63 -10.78 6.73
N ILE A 93 -7.59 -11.57 6.48
CA ILE A 93 -6.53 -11.26 5.53
C ILE A 93 -6.44 -12.39 4.52
N TRP A 94 -6.54 -12.03 3.23
CA TRP A 94 -6.37 -12.92 2.10
C TRP A 94 -5.32 -12.38 1.17
N GLN A 95 -4.73 -13.24 0.34
CA GLN A 95 -3.67 -12.88 -0.58
C GLN A 95 -4.17 -12.94 -2.02
N PHE A 96 -3.91 -11.89 -2.81
CA PHE A 96 -4.12 -11.91 -4.25
C PHE A 96 -3.03 -12.71 -4.96
N GLN A 97 -3.43 -13.48 -5.97
CA GLN A 97 -2.47 -14.09 -6.88
C GLN A 97 -1.85 -13.01 -7.77
N SER A 98 -0.55 -12.82 -7.65
CA SER A 98 0.17 -11.89 -8.54
C SER A 98 0.30 -12.48 -9.93
N LYS A 99 0.09 -11.65 -10.95
CA LYS A 99 0.38 -11.98 -12.36
C LYS A 99 1.48 -11.05 -12.87
N ASP A 100 2.32 -11.58 -13.72
CA ASP A 100 3.36 -10.79 -14.39
C ASP A 100 2.76 -10.12 -15.63
N ILE A 101 2.54 -8.81 -15.53
CA ILE A 101 1.97 -8.00 -16.61
C ILE A 101 2.93 -7.92 -17.81
N TYR A 102 4.23 -7.99 -17.56
CA TYR A 102 5.23 -7.91 -18.63
C TYR A 102 5.32 -9.19 -19.47
N ALA A 103 4.82 -10.30 -18.96
CA ALA A 103 4.72 -11.56 -19.69
C ALA A 103 3.47 -11.66 -20.57
N MET A 104 2.55 -10.68 -20.49
CA MET A 104 1.30 -10.65 -21.25
C MET A 104 1.44 -9.80 -22.51
N ASN A 105 0.68 -10.16 -23.55
CA ASN A 105 0.52 -9.30 -24.71
C ASN A 105 -0.43 -8.13 -24.42
N GLY A 106 -0.54 -7.14 -25.34
CA GLY A 106 -1.35 -5.93 -25.13
C GLY A 106 -2.85 -6.21 -24.99
N GLU A 107 -3.39 -7.18 -25.71
CA GLU A 107 -4.79 -7.56 -25.64
C GLU A 107 -5.13 -8.25 -24.32
N GLU A 108 -4.29 -9.19 -23.89
CA GLU A 108 -4.41 -9.87 -22.60
C GLU A 108 -4.32 -8.88 -21.44
N THR A 109 -3.40 -7.93 -21.51
CA THR A 109 -3.25 -6.88 -20.51
C THR A 109 -4.51 -6.02 -20.42
N SER A 110 -5.04 -5.58 -21.58
CA SER A 110 -6.27 -4.79 -21.63
C SER A 110 -7.46 -5.57 -21.08
N PHE A 111 -7.63 -6.82 -21.50
CA PHE A 111 -8.67 -7.70 -20.98
C PHE A 111 -8.56 -7.86 -19.45
N HIS A 112 -7.34 -8.04 -18.97
CA HIS A 112 -7.09 -8.19 -17.53
C HIS A 112 -7.46 -6.93 -16.74
N ILE A 113 -7.09 -5.75 -17.25
CA ILE A 113 -7.45 -4.45 -16.63
C ILE A 113 -8.96 -4.27 -16.57
N TYR A 114 -9.67 -4.49 -17.68
CA TYR A 114 -11.14 -4.36 -17.73
C TYR A 114 -11.84 -5.35 -16.81
N SER A 115 -11.36 -6.59 -16.79
CA SER A 115 -11.90 -7.62 -15.90
C SER A 115 -11.70 -7.28 -14.42
N HIS A 116 -10.53 -6.72 -14.06
CA HIS A 116 -10.29 -6.22 -12.71
C HIS A 116 -11.23 -5.07 -12.35
N ALA A 117 -11.38 -4.09 -13.24
CA ALA A 117 -12.30 -2.97 -13.02
C ALA A 117 -13.73 -3.47 -12.76
N SER A 118 -14.20 -4.43 -13.55
CA SER A 118 -15.51 -5.07 -13.36
C SER A 118 -15.62 -5.80 -12.03
N SER A 119 -14.56 -6.53 -11.62
CA SER A 119 -14.54 -7.21 -10.31
C SER A 119 -14.63 -6.24 -9.15
N PHE A 120 -13.91 -5.11 -9.22
CA PHE A 120 -14.00 -4.05 -8.21
C PHE A 120 -15.38 -3.38 -8.17
N GLN A 121 -16.01 -3.15 -9.33
CA GLN A 121 -17.36 -2.58 -9.40
C GLN A 121 -18.42 -3.54 -8.87
N SER A 122 -18.24 -4.84 -9.05
CA SER A 122 -19.21 -5.86 -8.61
C SER A 122 -19.21 -6.11 -7.10
N TYR A 123 -18.15 -5.67 -6.40
CA TYR A 123 -18.03 -5.85 -4.95
C TYR A 123 -18.35 -4.54 -4.21
N PRO A 124 -19.53 -4.42 -3.57
CA PRO A 124 -19.99 -3.16 -2.98
C PRO A 124 -19.41 -2.86 -1.59
N GLU A 125 -18.80 -3.87 -0.95
CA GLU A 125 -18.36 -3.76 0.44
C GLU A 125 -16.97 -3.12 0.56
N ALA A 126 -16.71 -2.47 1.69
CA ALA A 126 -15.41 -1.88 1.95
C ALA A 126 -14.33 -2.94 2.20
N PHE A 127 -13.20 -2.81 1.52
CA PHE A 127 -11.99 -3.60 1.74
C PHE A 127 -10.76 -2.73 1.60
N LYS A 128 -9.62 -3.25 2.05
CA LYS A 128 -8.33 -2.54 1.97
C LYS A 128 -7.30 -3.44 1.30
N ILE A 129 -6.65 -2.92 0.26
CA ILE A 129 -5.51 -3.60 -0.36
C ILE A 129 -4.22 -3.08 0.27
N VAL A 130 -3.35 -4.00 0.67
CA VAL A 130 -2.05 -3.70 1.26
C VAL A 130 -0.97 -4.43 0.47
N SER A 131 0.00 -3.70 -0.04
CA SER A 131 1.19 -4.29 -0.66
C SER A 131 2.36 -4.28 0.33
N LEU A 132 3.01 -5.43 0.51
CA LEU A 132 4.16 -5.59 1.39
C LEU A 132 5.30 -6.28 0.65
N ASN A 133 6.51 -5.82 0.91
CA ASN A 133 7.71 -6.52 0.48
C ASN A 133 8.05 -7.56 1.55
N LEU A 134 7.90 -8.83 1.21
CA LEU A 134 8.19 -9.95 2.08
C LEU A 134 9.42 -10.72 1.58
N PRO A 135 10.20 -11.34 2.47
CA PRO A 135 11.30 -12.19 2.04
C PRO A 135 10.75 -13.34 1.19
N VAL A 136 11.49 -13.70 0.16
CA VAL A 136 11.16 -14.85 -0.69
C VAL A 136 11.24 -16.11 0.16
N SER A 137 10.18 -16.93 0.17
CA SER A 137 10.22 -18.22 0.83
C SER A 137 10.69 -19.30 -0.17
N THR A 138 11.84 -19.88 0.10
CA THR A 138 12.41 -20.98 -0.68
C THR A 138 12.36 -22.30 0.09
N GLU A 139 11.62 -22.36 1.20
CA GLU A 139 11.58 -23.50 2.13
C GLU A 139 11.21 -24.83 1.44
N GLN A 140 10.22 -24.82 0.54
CA GLN A 140 9.83 -26.03 -0.18
C GLN A 140 10.93 -26.53 -1.11
N GLN A 141 11.63 -25.61 -1.78
CA GLN A 141 12.74 -25.93 -2.67
C GLN A 141 13.94 -26.43 -1.88
N GLN A 142 14.25 -25.80 -0.75
CA GLN A 142 15.31 -26.27 0.16
C GLN A 142 15.02 -27.68 0.67
N ARG A 143 13.83 -27.95 1.19
CA ARG A 143 13.42 -29.28 1.64
C ARG A 143 13.50 -30.33 0.53
N TYR A 144 13.18 -29.97 -0.71
CA TYR A 144 13.32 -30.87 -1.85
C TYR A 144 14.80 -31.22 -2.15
N LEU A 145 15.67 -30.19 -2.14
CA LEU A 145 17.11 -30.38 -2.35
C LEU A 145 17.74 -31.17 -1.20
N GLU A 146 17.35 -30.92 0.05
CA GLU A 146 17.81 -31.68 1.22
C GLU A 146 17.44 -33.15 1.12
N LYS A 147 16.19 -33.49 0.71
CA LYS A 147 15.78 -34.87 0.46
C LYS A 147 16.59 -35.51 -0.66
N LYS A 148 16.92 -34.78 -1.72
CA LYS A 148 17.79 -35.27 -2.79
C LYS A 148 19.22 -35.51 -2.32
N LEU A 149 19.75 -34.58 -1.53
CA LEU A 149 21.09 -34.67 -0.95
C LEU A 149 21.22 -35.92 -0.07
N ALA A 150 20.23 -36.17 0.79
CA ALA A 150 20.22 -37.34 1.67
C ALA A 150 20.15 -38.70 0.90
N ARG A 151 19.71 -38.69 -0.36
CA ARG A 151 19.60 -39.88 -1.21
C ARG A 151 20.74 -40.00 -2.21
N SER A 152 21.59 -39.02 -2.32
CA SER A 152 22.69 -39.00 -3.28
C SER A 152 23.82 -39.90 -2.80
N GLN A 153 24.46 -40.60 -3.75
CA GLN A 153 25.66 -41.40 -3.53
C GLN A 153 26.83 -40.92 -4.39
N ASN A 154 26.60 -39.85 -5.18
CA ASN A 154 27.61 -39.31 -6.08
C ASN A 154 28.17 -38.02 -5.50
N PRO A 155 29.47 -37.94 -5.15
CA PRO A 155 30.07 -36.79 -4.49
C PRO A 155 30.09 -35.53 -5.36
N LEU A 156 30.12 -35.64 -6.67
CA LEU A 156 30.02 -34.48 -7.55
C LEU A 156 28.61 -33.87 -7.54
N PHE A 157 27.60 -34.75 -7.55
CA PHE A 157 26.20 -34.31 -7.47
C PHE A 157 25.85 -33.72 -6.11
N GLU A 158 26.40 -34.26 -5.04
CA GLU A 158 26.25 -33.72 -3.69
C GLU A 158 26.79 -32.30 -3.58
N ARG A 159 27.98 -32.03 -4.12
CA ARG A 159 28.55 -30.67 -4.17
C ARG A 159 27.63 -29.70 -4.92
N PHE A 160 27.11 -30.13 -6.06
CA PHE A 160 26.15 -29.32 -6.82
C PHE A 160 24.87 -29.02 -6.02
N LEU A 161 24.29 -30.01 -5.37
CA LEU A 161 23.09 -29.82 -4.54
C LEU A 161 23.34 -28.91 -3.35
N GLN A 162 24.50 -29.04 -2.69
CA GLN A 162 24.92 -28.16 -1.59
C GLN A 162 25.09 -26.71 -2.06
N GLN A 163 25.69 -26.53 -3.24
CA GLN A 163 25.81 -25.18 -3.82
C GLN A 163 24.43 -24.57 -4.11
N LYS A 164 23.52 -25.33 -4.72
CA LYS A 164 22.15 -24.89 -4.98
C LYS A 164 21.37 -24.55 -3.69
N LEU A 165 21.58 -25.32 -2.64
CA LEU A 165 20.97 -25.05 -1.35
C LEU A 165 21.48 -23.74 -0.75
N LYS A 166 22.79 -23.47 -0.82
CA LYS A 166 23.35 -22.19 -0.41
C LYS A 166 22.83 -21.00 -1.24
N GLU A 167 22.68 -21.18 -2.55
CA GLU A 167 22.09 -20.17 -3.43
C GLU A 167 20.64 -19.83 -3.02
N LEU A 168 19.81 -20.86 -2.72
CA LEU A 168 18.44 -20.65 -2.25
C LEU A 168 18.38 -19.93 -0.90
N GLN A 169 19.24 -20.31 0.04
CA GLN A 169 19.36 -19.65 1.34
C GLN A 169 19.78 -18.17 1.19
N PHE A 170 20.71 -17.89 0.29
CA PHE A 170 21.12 -16.52 -0.02
C PHE A 170 20.00 -15.72 -0.66
N LEU A 171 19.18 -16.30 -1.56
CA LEU A 171 18.01 -15.64 -2.14
C LEU A 171 16.99 -15.26 -1.08
N GLU A 172 16.75 -16.14 -0.10
CA GLU A 172 15.83 -15.88 1.00
C GLU A 172 16.29 -14.71 1.90
N TRP A 173 17.61 -14.59 2.07
CA TRP A 173 18.18 -13.53 2.87
C TRP A 173 18.22 -12.16 2.16
N GLY A 174 18.45 -12.15 0.85
CA GLY A 174 18.75 -10.94 0.08
C GLY A 174 17.63 -10.41 -0.81
N ARG A 175 16.59 -11.22 -1.11
CA ARG A 175 15.50 -10.83 -2.01
C ARG A 175 14.17 -10.72 -1.30
N THR A 176 13.41 -9.70 -1.71
CA THR A 176 12.03 -9.51 -1.29
C THR A 176 11.11 -9.54 -2.50
N ASN A 177 9.98 -10.21 -2.36
CA ASN A 177 8.89 -10.15 -3.33
C ASN A 177 7.79 -9.21 -2.81
N ARG A 178 7.20 -8.46 -3.73
CA ARG A 178 6.02 -7.66 -3.42
C ARG A 178 4.81 -8.56 -3.52
N GLU A 179 4.10 -8.70 -2.41
CA GLU A 179 2.87 -9.45 -2.32
C GLU A 179 1.71 -8.52 -1.99
N TYR A 180 0.51 -8.86 -2.46
CA TYR A 180 -0.68 -8.04 -2.30
C TYR A 180 -1.69 -8.78 -1.45
N PHE A 181 -2.14 -8.12 -0.39
CA PHE A 181 -3.09 -8.66 0.57
C PHE A 181 -4.36 -7.83 0.58
N VAL A 182 -5.50 -8.48 0.78
CA VAL A 182 -6.77 -7.82 0.99
C VAL A 182 -7.23 -8.03 2.43
N PHE A 183 -7.64 -6.93 3.05
CA PHE A 183 -8.22 -6.90 4.38
C PHE A 183 -9.72 -6.70 4.23
N ILE A 184 -10.49 -7.61 4.78
CA ILE A 184 -11.96 -7.68 4.68
C ILE A 184 -12.52 -7.43 6.06
N TYR A 185 -13.38 -6.43 6.21
CA TYR A 185 -13.90 -5.99 7.51
C TYR A 185 -15.38 -6.33 7.67
N GLY A 186 -15.81 -6.57 8.89
CA GLY A 186 -17.22 -6.76 9.26
C GLY A 186 -17.47 -6.53 10.74
N ASN A 187 -18.72 -6.24 11.09
CA ASN A 187 -19.09 -6.02 12.50
C ASN A 187 -19.20 -7.33 13.28
N THR A 188 -19.48 -8.43 12.61
CA THR A 188 -19.56 -9.78 13.18
C THR A 188 -18.70 -10.75 12.39
N GLU A 189 -18.32 -11.87 13.01
CA GLU A 189 -17.56 -12.92 12.32
C GLU A 189 -18.30 -13.49 11.10
N LEU A 190 -19.62 -13.66 11.23
CA LEU A 190 -20.47 -14.16 10.14
C LEU A 190 -20.41 -13.20 8.94
N MET A 191 -20.54 -11.90 9.18
CA MET A 191 -20.47 -10.87 8.15
C MET A 191 -19.09 -10.87 7.44
N VAL A 192 -18.00 -11.07 8.17
CA VAL A 192 -16.66 -11.17 7.55
C VAL A 192 -16.58 -12.40 6.66
N LYS A 193 -17.11 -13.55 7.09
CA LYS A 193 -17.15 -14.78 6.30
C LYS A 193 -17.98 -14.61 5.02
N GLU A 194 -19.16 -14.01 5.10
CA GLU A 194 -20.02 -13.72 3.94
C GLU A 194 -19.34 -12.76 2.95
N ARG A 195 -18.76 -11.65 3.44
CA ARG A 195 -18.01 -10.68 2.64
C ARG A 195 -16.82 -11.31 1.95
N ARG A 196 -16.09 -12.17 2.65
CA ARG A 196 -14.97 -12.93 2.11
C ARG A 196 -15.40 -13.81 0.94
N GLU A 197 -16.47 -14.58 1.10
CA GLU A 197 -16.98 -15.45 0.04
C GLU A 197 -17.46 -14.65 -1.17
N ASN A 198 -18.09 -13.51 -0.96
CA ASN A 198 -18.51 -12.61 -2.03
C ASN A 198 -17.29 -12.05 -2.77
N LEU A 199 -16.23 -11.64 -2.02
CA LEU A 199 -14.99 -11.15 -2.61
C LEU A 199 -14.29 -12.24 -3.44
N ILE A 200 -14.17 -13.46 -2.89
CA ILE A 200 -13.58 -14.61 -3.60
C ILE A 200 -14.32 -14.84 -4.92
N ARG A 201 -15.66 -14.87 -4.90
CA ARG A 201 -16.48 -15.05 -6.10
C ARG A 201 -16.26 -13.94 -7.14
N SER A 202 -16.20 -12.68 -6.71
CA SER A 202 -16.01 -11.53 -7.59
C SER A 202 -14.64 -11.55 -8.29
N PHE A 203 -13.60 -12.03 -7.61
CA PHE A 203 -12.23 -12.03 -8.13
C PHE A 203 -11.76 -13.37 -8.69
N GLN A 204 -12.56 -14.44 -8.59
CA GLN A 204 -12.17 -15.79 -8.99
C GLN A 204 -11.65 -15.90 -10.42
N ARG A 205 -12.24 -15.16 -11.37
CA ARG A 205 -11.89 -15.19 -12.81
C ARG A 205 -10.70 -14.30 -13.15
N THR A 206 -10.47 -13.24 -12.38
CA THR A 206 -9.48 -12.21 -12.69
C THR A 206 -8.18 -12.44 -11.92
N THR A 207 -8.27 -12.42 -10.62
CA THR A 207 -7.14 -12.57 -9.70
C THR A 207 -7.61 -13.39 -8.51
N PRO A 208 -7.49 -14.71 -8.59
CA PRO A 208 -7.90 -15.60 -7.50
C PRO A 208 -7.26 -15.19 -6.17
N LEU A 209 -8.04 -15.35 -5.11
CA LEU A 209 -7.61 -15.11 -3.75
C LEU A 209 -7.17 -16.42 -3.11
N PHE A 210 -6.05 -16.37 -2.39
CA PHE A 210 -5.54 -17.49 -1.61
C PHE A 210 -5.71 -17.22 -0.13
N GLU A 211 -6.01 -18.30 0.58
CA GLU A 211 -6.01 -18.28 2.02
C GLU A 211 -4.59 -18.12 2.56
N VAL A 212 -4.46 -17.28 3.57
CA VAL A 212 -3.20 -17.02 4.26
C VAL A 212 -3.19 -17.82 5.55
N SER A 213 -2.14 -18.60 5.80
CA SER A 213 -2.01 -19.35 7.06
C SER A 213 -1.97 -18.39 8.26
N ASP A 214 -2.47 -18.84 9.41
CA ASP A 214 -2.54 -18.05 10.65
C ASP A 214 -1.19 -17.47 11.05
N LYS A 215 -0.15 -18.28 10.95
CA LYS A 215 1.22 -17.84 11.21
C LYS A 215 1.61 -16.67 10.29
N LYS A 216 1.33 -16.77 8.98
CA LYS A 216 1.64 -15.71 8.01
C LYS A 216 0.77 -14.47 8.27
N LYS A 217 -0.50 -14.62 8.67
CA LYS A 217 -1.37 -13.49 9.05
C LYS A 217 -0.77 -12.69 10.21
N ILE A 218 -0.28 -13.38 11.24
CA ILE A 218 0.37 -12.73 12.40
C ILE A 218 1.67 -12.04 11.99
N GLU A 219 2.51 -12.68 11.16
CA GLU A 219 3.74 -12.10 10.62
C GLU A 219 3.46 -10.84 9.77
N LEU A 220 2.39 -10.84 8.97
CA LEU A 220 1.95 -9.69 8.19
C LEU A 220 1.57 -8.50 9.08
N ILE A 221 0.77 -8.76 10.10
CA ILE A 221 0.39 -7.73 11.07
C ILE A 221 1.61 -7.20 11.80
N TYR A 222 2.51 -8.08 12.25
CA TYR A 222 3.77 -7.67 12.85
C TYR A 222 4.58 -6.77 11.90
N LYS A 223 4.75 -7.16 10.64
CA LYS A 223 5.47 -6.37 9.64
C LYS A 223 4.79 -5.04 9.34
N PHE A 224 3.46 -5.02 9.31
CA PHE A 224 2.67 -3.82 9.07
C PHE A 224 2.91 -2.74 10.12
N TYR A 225 3.00 -3.14 11.38
CA TYR A 225 3.27 -2.22 12.50
C TYR A 225 4.77 -2.01 12.78
N ASN A 226 5.64 -2.86 12.25
CA ASN A 226 7.09 -2.80 12.41
C ASN A 226 7.79 -2.84 11.04
N GLN A 227 7.65 -1.76 10.28
CA GLN A 227 8.11 -1.71 8.88
C GLN A 227 9.60 -2.03 8.71
N ASN A 228 10.44 -1.65 9.68
CA ASN A 228 11.88 -1.88 9.66
C ASN A 228 12.28 -3.27 10.17
N ALA A 229 11.35 -4.05 10.73
CA ALA A 229 11.65 -5.39 11.18
C ALA A 229 11.94 -6.32 10.00
N LYS A 230 13.00 -7.12 10.11
CA LYS A 230 13.30 -8.21 9.19
C LYS A 230 12.46 -9.42 9.58
N LEU A 231 11.62 -9.90 8.65
CA LEU A 231 10.93 -11.20 8.79
C LEU A 231 11.89 -12.29 8.33
N GLY A 232 11.88 -13.44 9.01
CA GLY A 232 12.63 -14.61 8.59
C GLY A 232 13.92 -14.90 9.35
N ASN A 233 14.35 -14.06 10.31
CA ASN A 233 15.40 -14.49 11.24
C ASN A 233 14.79 -15.45 12.26
N LYS A 234 14.80 -16.75 11.94
CA LYS A 234 14.79 -17.79 12.97
C LYS A 234 16.15 -17.71 13.68
N GLN A 235 16.16 -17.20 14.91
CA GLN A 235 17.24 -17.47 15.87
C GLN A 235 17.22 -18.96 16.19
#